data_4207e0541f2d6980f21417b5e72e43a4
#
_entry.id   4207e0541f2d6980f21417b5e72e43a4
#
_cell.length_a   1.000
_cell.length_b   1.000
_cell.length_c   1.000
_cell.angle_alpha   90.00
_cell.angle_beta   90.00
_cell.angle_gamma   90.00
#
_symmetry.space_group_name_H-M   'P 1'
#
loop_
_entity.id
_entity.type
_entity.pdbx_description
1 polymer ?
#
loop_
_entity_poly.entity_id
_entity_poly.type
_entity_poly.pdbx_seq_one_letter_code
_entity_poly.pdbx_strand_id
1 'polypeptide(L)'
;MVACSSKKKRVEKVEAPEEPDSTIMVQLQKVTDDSITFLQIDTKRTRTLGYADARRSNSVHGTLAVGDTLAVVPMFKQKLALSVVNVSELTGLWMFEGNSGTGMRLNADGAACDVGPSEVTLREWKLRNGHFILVYVPADGSDYNEKSDTSTIISLDKDHFSYTLNGNEKRCSKVKGLITK
;
A
#
# COMPACT_ATOMS: atom_id res chain seq x y z
N MET A 1 23.01 -49.79 24.54
CA MET A 1 22.56 -48.95 23.40
C MET A 1 22.02 -47.67 23.98
N VAL A 2 22.72 -46.56 23.79
CA VAL A 2 22.33 -45.24 24.30
C VAL A 2 21.83 -44.44 23.10
N ALA A 3 20.54 -44.10 23.10
CA ALA A 3 19.95 -43.28 22.05
C ALA A 3 20.18 -41.79 22.37
N CYS A 4 21.02 -41.12 21.60
CA CYS A 4 21.17 -39.66 21.62
C CYS A 4 19.98 -38.99 20.92
N SER A 5 19.08 -38.38 21.71
CA SER A 5 18.03 -37.52 21.23
C SER A 5 18.61 -36.11 21.05
N SER A 6 18.89 -35.70 19.82
CA SER A 6 19.29 -34.33 19.50
C SER A 6 18.07 -33.44 19.44
N LYS A 7 17.84 -32.66 20.50
CA LYS A 7 16.87 -31.55 20.48
C LYS A 7 17.32 -30.49 19.45
N LYS A 8 16.64 -30.41 18.31
CA LYS A 8 16.75 -29.26 17.40
C LYS A 8 16.30 -28.00 18.14
N LYS A 9 17.24 -27.10 18.46
CA LYS A 9 16.96 -25.76 18.91
C LYS A 9 16.19 -25.03 17.77
N ARG A 10 14.93 -24.68 18.05
CA ARG A 10 14.15 -23.78 17.22
C ARG A 10 14.85 -22.40 17.30
N VAL A 11 15.46 -21.98 16.21
CA VAL A 11 16.01 -20.62 16.10
C VAL A 11 14.80 -19.70 15.99
N GLU A 12 14.46 -19.01 17.07
CA GLU A 12 13.54 -17.88 17.02
C GLU A 12 14.17 -16.84 16.09
N LYS A 13 13.48 -16.57 14.99
CA LYS A 13 13.83 -15.48 14.08
C LYS A 13 13.56 -14.17 14.86
N VAL A 14 14.60 -13.56 15.37
CA VAL A 14 14.53 -12.21 15.96
C VAL A 14 14.14 -11.30 14.80
N GLU A 15 12.89 -10.88 14.77
CA GLU A 15 12.44 -9.83 13.85
C GLU A 15 13.20 -8.55 14.20
N ALA A 16 13.84 -7.94 13.21
CA ALA A 16 14.46 -6.65 13.38
C ALA A 16 13.38 -5.64 13.84
N PRO A 17 13.70 -4.69 14.75
CA PRO A 17 12.72 -3.71 15.19
C PRO A 17 12.16 -2.97 13.98
N GLU A 18 10.84 -3.00 13.84
CA GLU A 18 10.15 -2.31 12.75
C GLU A 18 10.40 -0.81 12.85
N GLU A 19 10.83 -0.21 11.74
CA GLU A 19 10.98 1.26 11.66
C GLU A 19 9.64 1.94 11.96
N PRO A 20 9.64 3.05 12.73
CA PRO A 20 8.42 3.79 13.03
C PRO A 20 7.76 4.29 11.73
N ASP A 21 6.44 4.20 11.67
CA ASP A 21 5.68 4.70 10.53
C ASP A 21 5.70 6.23 10.50
N SER A 22 6.22 6.77 9.41
CA SER A 22 6.30 8.21 9.15
C SER A 22 5.26 8.67 8.13
N THR A 23 4.39 7.77 7.65
CA THR A 23 3.36 8.09 6.66
C THR A 23 2.28 8.98 7.26
N ILE A 24 1.96 10.07 6.56
CA ILE A 24 0.85 10.95 6.91
C ILE A 24 -0.21 10.95 5.81
N MET A 25 -1.48 11.00 6.20
CA MET A 25 -2.61 11.16 5.28
C MET A 25 -2.93 12.63 5.10
N VAL A 26 -3.03 13.06 3.84
CA VAL A 26 -3.20 14.47 3.50
C VAL A 26 -4.21 14.67 2.38
N GLN A 27 -4.83 15.84 2.31
CA GLN A 27 -5.65 16.27 1.18
C GLN A 27 -4.87 17.29 0.36
N LEU A 28 -4.68 17.01 -0.93
CA LEU A 28 -3.93 17.86 -1.85
C LEU A 28 -4.70 19.16 -2.12
N GLN A 29 -4.05 20.29 -1.89
CA GLN A 29 -4.63 21.63 -2.13
C GLN A 29 -4.02 22.32 -3.35
N LYS A 30 -2.74 22.06 -3.63
CA LYS A 30 -2.03 22.62 -4.78
C LYS A 30 -0.90 21.69 -5.18
N VAL A 31 -0.65 21.60 -6.47
CA VAL A 31 0.49 20.89 -7.05
C VAL A 31 1.17 21.79 -8.09
N THR A 32 2.49 21.78 -8.09
CA THR A 32 3.36 22.40 -9.09
C THR A 32 4.34 21.34 -9.60
N ASP A 33 5.27 21.70 -10.48
CA ASP A 33 6.25 20.74 -11.02
C ASP A 33 7.20 20.18 -9.98
N ASP A 34 7.45 20.91 -8.89
CA ASP A 34 8.45 20.61 -7.87
C ASP A 34 7.91 20.48 -6.45
N SER A 35 6.67 20.93 -6.20
CA SER A 35 6.11 20.97 -4.84
C SER A 35 4.63 20.63 -4.77
N ILE A 36 4.22 20.08 -3.61
CA ILE A 36 2.83 19.85 -3.24
C ILE A 36 2.50 20.63 -1.98
N THR A 37 1.33 21.29 -2.00
CA THR A 37 0.73 21.93 -0.81
C THR A 37 -0.50 21.13 -0.42
N PHE A 38 -0.62 20.76 0.84
CA PHE A 38 -1.66 19.88 1.33
C PHE A 38 -2.13 20.26 2.74
N LEU A 39 -3.34 19.82 3.06
CA LEU A 39 -3.91 19.83 4.40
C LEU A 39 -3.68 18.45 5.04
N GLN A 40 -2.92 18.38 6.12
CA GLN A 40 -2.74 17.15 6.89
C GLN A 40 -4.05 16.80 7.62
N ILE A 41 -4.56 15.57 7.43
CA ILE A 41 -5.93 15.21 7.83
C ILE A 41 -6.12 15.19 9.35
N ASP A 42 -5.14 14.70 10.09
CA ASP A 42 -5.17 14.57 11.55
C ASP A 42 -4.96 15.90 12.28
N THR A 43 -3.92 16.66 11.89
CA THR A 43 -3.52 17.88 12.58
C THR A 43 -4.21 19.15 12.05
N LYS A 44 -4.90 19.06 10.90
CA LYS A 44 -5.51 20.19 10.16
C LYS A 44 -4.51 21.30 9.81
N ARG A 45 -3.23 20.96 9.66
CA ARG A 45 -2.17 21.90 9.29
C ARG A 45 -1.91 21.87 7.79
N THR A 46 -1.87 23.05 7.17
CA THR A 46 -1.41 23.18 5.78
C THR A 46 0.11 23.23 5.74
N ARG A 47 0.69 22.47 4.81
CA ARG A 47 2.14 22.38 4.61
C ARG A 47 2.46 22.33 3.12
N THR A 48 3.68 22.75 2.78
CA THR A 48 4.25 22.60 1.44
C THR A 48 5.54 21.81 1.53
N LEU A 49 5.68 20.80 0.70
CA LEU A 49 6.89 19.98 0.56
C LEU A 49 7.32 19.91 -0.90
N GLY A 50 8.64 19.94 -1.14
CA GLY A 50 9.21 19.60 -2.43
C GLY A 50 9.09 18.09 -2.67
N TYR A 51 8.81 17.67 -3.91
CA TYR A 51 8.70 16.24 -4.27
C TYR A 51 9.46 15.89 -5.56
N ALA A 52 10.27 16.79 -6.07
CA ALA A 52 11.04 16.57 -7.29
C ALA A 52 11.99 15.35 -7.19
N ASP A 53 12.56 15.12 -6.01
CA ASP A 53 13.45 13.97 -5.75
C ASP A 53 12.64 12.66 -5.73
N ALA A 54 11.49 12.65 -5.09
CA ALA A 54 10.57 11.50 -5.09
C ALA A 54 10.11 11.15 -6.52
N ARG A 55 9.85 12.15 -7.38
CA ARG A 55 9.54 11.92 -8.79
C ARG A 55 10.72 11.28 -9.54
N ARG A 56 11.93 11.78 -9.34
CA ARG A 56 13.15 11.23 -10.00
C ARG A 56 13.45 9.80 -9.56
N SER A 57 13.14 9.45 -8.33
CA SER A 57 13.33 8.10 -7.78
C SER A 57 12.14 7.16 -8.01
N ASN A 58 11.14 7.56 -8.82
CA ASN A 58 9.90 6.81 -9.03
C ASN A 58 9.14 6.46 -7.73
N SER A 59 9.21 7.36 -6.73
CA SER A 59 8.51 7.22 -5.45
C SER A 59 7.21 8.06 -5.39
N VAL A 60 6.73 8.53 -6.54
CA VAL A 60 5.42 9.17 -6.70
C VAL A 60 4.53 8.25 -7.52
N HIS A 61 3.46 7.78 -6.90
CA HIS A 61 2.53 6.82 -7.49
C HIS A 61 1.13 7.42 -7.58
N GLY A 62 0.58 7.38 -8.79
CA GLY A 62 -0.69 8.01 -9.14
C GLY A 62 -0.56 9.43 -9.68
N THR A 63 -1.61 9.88 -10.36
CA THR A 63 -1.77 11.26 -10.82
C THR A 63 -2.13 12.15 -9.64
N LEU A 64 -1.55 13.34 -9.56
CA LEU A 64 -1.84 14.26 -8.47
C LEU A 64 -2.85 15.31 -8.92
N ALA A 65 -4.08 15.27 -8.39
CA ALA A 65 -5.12 16.25 -8.64
C ALA A 65 -5.57 16.92 -7.33
N VAL A 66 -5.85 18.23 -7.39
CA VAL A 66 -6.36 18.96 -6.23
C VAL A 66 -7.64 18.31 -5.70
N GLY A 67 -7.72 18.09 -4.41
CA GLY A 67 -8.81 17.38 -3.73
C GLY A 67 -8.50 15.91 -3.44
N ASP A 68 -7.49 15.30 -4.08
CA ASP A 68 -7.11 13.92 -3.82
C ASP A 68 -6.59 13.72 -2.38
N THR A 69 -6.86 12.55 -1.85
CA THR A 69 -6.21 12.05 -0.64
C THR A 69 -4.90 11.37 -1.02
N LEU A 70 -3.82 11.80 -0.38
CA LEU A 70 -2.49 11.24 -0.57
C LEU A 70 -1.94 10.66 0.73
N ALA A 71 -1.15 9.59 0.61
CA ALA A 71 -0.23 9.14 1.65
C ALA A 71 1.16 9.70 1.33
N VAL A 72 1.72 10.45 2.25
CA VAL A 72 3.00 11.13 2.07
C VAL A 72 3.97 10.68 3.16
N VAL A 73 5.20 10.36 2.79
CA VAL A 73 6.31 10.15 3.73
C VAL A 73 7.13 11.44 3.78
N PRO A 74 6.95 12.29 4.80
CA PRO A 74 7.59 13.60 4.86
C PRO A 74 8.96 13.55 5.50
N MET A 75 9.86 14.40 5.03
CA MET A 75 11.09 14.81 5.71
C MET A 75 10.95 16.31 6.06
N PHE A 76 10.24 16.60 7.15
CA PHE A 76 9.84 17.98 7.49
C PHE A 76 11.00 18.95 7.67
N LYS A 77 12.14 18.49 8.23
CA LYS A 77 13.32 19.35 8.43
C LYS A 77 13.89 19.87 7.10
N GLN A 78 13.88 19.05 6.06
CA GLN A 78 14.33 19.38 4.72
C GLN A 78 13.21 19.95 3.82
N LYS A 79 11.97 19.97 4.31
CA LYS A 79 10.76 20.33 3.55
C LYS A 79 10.59 19.50 2.27
N LEU A 80 10.86 18.19 2.35
CA LEU A 80 10.79 17.25 1.24
C LEU A 80 9.76 16.14 1.52
N ALA A 81 9.16 15.62 0.46
CA ALA A 81 8.44 14.35 0.47
C ALA A 81 9.36 13.27 -0.12
N LEU A 82 9.53 12.16 0.61
CA LEU A 82 10.32 11.01 0.16
C LEU A 82 9.48 10.06 -0.70
N SER A 83 8.19 9.96 -0.41
CA SER A 83 7.24 9.17 -1.18
C SER A 83 5.87 9.86 -1.15
N VAL A 84 5.14 9.73 -2.25
CA VAL A 84 3.77 10.22 -2.41
C VAL A 84 2.95 9.15 -3.13
N VAL A 85 1.87 8.69 -2.54
CA VAL A 85 0.95 7.71 -3.15
C VAL A 85 -0.45 8.31 -3.19
N ASN A 86 -1.06 8.33 -4.36
CA ASN A 86 -2.45 8.78 -4.52
C ASN A 86 -3.42 7.70 -4.01
N VAL A 87 -3.92 7.88 -2.79
CA VAL A 87 -4.89 6.99 -2.14
C VAL A 87 -6.24 7.02 -2.84
N SER A 88 -6.65 8.17 -3.38
CA SER A 88 -7.90 8.28 -4.15
C SER A 88 -7.87 7.43 -5.42
N GLU A 89 -6.71 7.30 -6.06
CA GLU A 89 -6.55 6.40 -7.21
C GLU A 89 -6.35 4.95 -6.77
N LEU A 90 -5.66 4.68 -5.66
CA LEU A 90 -5.40 3.33 -5.17
C LEU A 90 -6.68 2.63 -4.69
N THR A 91 -7.63 3.37 -4.11
CA THR A 91 -8.91 2.80 -3.67
C THR A 91 -9.78 2.38 -4.84
N GLY A 92 -10.52 1.28 -4.67
CA GLY A 92 -11.46 0.75 -5.67
C GLY A 92 -11.39 -0.75 -5.86
N LEU A 93 -11.98 -1.22 -6.95
CA LEU A 93 -12.00 -2.62 -7.34
C LEU A 93 -10.93 -2.86 -8.40
N TRP A 94 -10.03 -3.78 -8.10
CA TRP A 94 -8.89 -4.17 -8.92
C TRP A 94 -8.98 -5.63 -9.32
N MET A 95 -8.95 -5.95 -10.61
CA MET A 95 -8.90 -7.32 -11.12
C MET A 95 -7.49 -7.69 -11.50
N PHE A 96 -7.03 -8.87 -11.09
CA PHE A 96 -5.69 -9.36 -11.44
C PHE A 96 -5.60 -9.69 -12.93
N GLU A 97 -4.57 -9.20 -13.60
CA GLU A 97 -4.30 -9.56 -14.99
C GLU A 97 -3.87 -11.03 -15.10
N GLY A 98 -4.38 -11.71 -16.12
CA GLY A 98 -4.10 -13.15 -16.32
C GLY A 98 -4.92 -14.11 -15.47
N ASN A 99 -5.73 -13.61 -14.52
CA ASN A 99 -6.61 -14.40 -13.67
C ASN A 99 -8.05 -13.88 -13.80
N SER A 100 -8.81 -14.44 -14.74
CA SER A 100 -10.18 -14.01 -14.96
C SER A 100 -11.06 -14.27 -13.74
N GLY A 101 -11.73 -13.22 -13.27
CA GLY A 101 -12.69 -13.31 -12.16
C GLY A 101 -12.08 -13.21 -10.76
N THR A 102 -10.77 -12.98 -10.62
CA THR A 102 -10.13 -12.76 -9.32
C THR A 102 -9.57 -11.36 -9.18
N GLY A 103 -9.61 -10.81 -7.99
CA GLY A 103 -9.15 -9.46 -7.72
C GLY A 103 -9.23 -9.09 -6.25
N MET A 104 -9.16 -7.80 -6.00
CA MET A 104 -9.29 -7.23 -4.64
C MET A 104 -10.02 -5.89 -4.68
N ARG A 105 -10.75 -5.62 -3.62
CA ARG A 105 -11.34 -4.30 -3.36
C ARG A 105 -10.56 -3.65 -2.22
N LEU A 106 -10.08 -2.44 -2.47
CA LEU A 106 -9.41 -1.59 -1.48
C LEU A 106 -10.35 -0.43 -1.12
N ASN A 107 -10.86 -0.41 0.09
CA ASN A 107 -11.76 0.63 0.57
C ASN A 107 -10.99 1.80 1.19
N ALA A 108 -11.58 2.99 1.17
CA ALA A 108 -10.95 4.20 1.69
C ALA A 108 -10.73 4.20 3.21
N ASP A 109 -11.43 3.33 3.94
CA ASP A 109 -11.28 3.12 5.39
C ASP A 109 -10.14 2.14 5.75
N GLY A 110 -9.42 1.62 4.75
CA GLY A 110 -8.35 0.65 4.95
C GLY A 110 -8.80 -0.81 4.90
N ALA A 111 -10.10 -1.10 4.80
CA ALA A 111 -10.57 -2.47 4.63
C ALA A 111 -10.20 -3.01 3.24
N ALA A 112 -9.85 -4.29 3.18
CA ALA A 112 -9.59 -5.01 1.93
C ALA A 112 -10.45 -6.27 1.85
N CYS A 113 -10.96 -6.58 0.65
CA CYS A 113 -11.76 -7.77 0.40
C CYS A 113 -11.31 -8.46 -0.89
N ASP A 114 -11.32 -9.79 -0.89
CA ASP A 114 -11.11 -10.57 -2.09
C ASP A 114 -12.32 -10.47 -3.02
N VAL A 115 -12.05 -10.67 -4.30
CA VAL A 115 -13.05 -10.83 -5.35
C VAL A 115 -12.75 -12.13 -6.09
N GLY A 116 -13.74 -13.03 -6.12
CA GLY A 116 -13.59 -14.35 -6.70
C GLY A 116 -12.84 -15.33 -5.79
N PRO A 117 -12.48 -16.52 -6.32
CA PRO A 117 -11.74 -17.53 -5.57
C PRO A 117 -10.36 -17.05 -5.14
N SER A 118 -10.02 -17.24 -3.87
CA SER A 118 -8.74 -16.84 -3.30
C SER A 118 -8.25 -17.85 -2.26
N GLU A 119 -6.93 -18.04 -2.17
CA GLU A 119 -6.29 -18.87 -1.13
C GLU A 119 -6.18 -18.15 0.21
N VAL A 120 -6.42 -16.84 0.20
CA VAL A 120 -6.38 -15.98 1.38
C VAL A 120 -7.67 -15.17 1.50
N THR A 121 -8.00 -14.74 2.70
CA THR A 121 -9.06 -13.77 2.96
C THR A 121 -8.42 -12.46 3.35
N LEU A 122 -8.52 -11.45 2.49
CA LEU A 122 -8.02 -10.10 2.77
C LEU A 122 -8.85 -9.45 3.88
N ARG A 123 -8.18 -8.68 4.74
CA ARG A 123 -8.78 -7.95 5.86
C ARG A 123 -8.56 -6.46 5.75
N GLU A 124 -7.29 -6.07 5.62
CA GLU A 124 -6.88 -4.67 5.62
C GLU A 124 -5.82 -4.42 4.56
N TRP A 125 -5.72 -3.17 4.16
CA TRP A 125 -4.59 -2.64 3.43
C TRP A 125 -4.14 -1.33 4.07
N LYS A 126 -2.86 -1.04 3.98
CA LYS A 126 -2.29 0.21 4.47
C LYS A 126 -1.03 0.59 3.71
N LEU A 127 -0.69 1.86 3.80
CA LEU A 127 0.58 2.40 3.33
C LEU A 127 1.44 2.75 4.53
N ARG A 128 2.68 2.28 4.55
CA ARG A 128 3.64 2.53 5.60
C ARG A 128 5.01 2.79 4.99
N ASN A 129 5.58 3.96 5.27
CA ASN A 129 6.89 4.38 4.74
C ASN A 129 7.03 4.19 3.21
N GLY A 130 5.94 4.44 2.44
CA GLY A 130 5.91 4.29 0.99
C GLY A 130 5.65 2.85 0.49
N HIS A 131 5.52 1.88 1.39
CA HIS A 131 5.19 0.50 1.05
C HIS A 131 3.69 0.22 1.14
N PHE A 132 3.21 -0.63 0.24
CA PHE A 132 1.85 -1.17 0.25
C PHE A 132 1.82 -2.46 1.06
N ILE A 133 0.97 -2.53 2.07
CA ILE A 133 0.86 -3.67 2.97
C ILE A 133 -0.55 -4.24 2.87
N LEU A 134 -0.64 -5.55 2.62
CA LEU A 134 -1.88 -6.33 2.68
C LEU A 134 -1.87 -7.20 3.93
N VAL A 135 -2.96 -7.17 4.69
CA VAL A 135 -3.21 -8.03 5.86
C VAL A 135 -4.28 -9.05 5.48
N TYR A 136 -4.02 -10.31 5.78
CA TYR A 136 -4.87 -11.43 5.39
C TYR A 136 -4.80 -12.60 6.37
N VAL A 137 -5.74 -13.52 6.22
CA VAL A 137 -5.71 -14.86 6.86
C VAL A 137 -5.84 -15.93 5.77
N PRO A 138 -5.31 -17.17 5.97
CA PRO A 138 -5.54 -18.27 5.04
C PRO A 138 -7.02 -18.58 4.90
N ALA A 139 -7.50 -18.77 3.66
CA ALA A 139 -8.92 -19.02 3.39
C ALA A 139 -9.38 -20.44 3.81
N ASP A 140 -8.45 -21.39 3.92
CA ASP A 140 -8.71 -22.78 4.31
C ASP A 140 -8.94 -22.96 5.83
N GLY A 141 -8.84 -21.89 6.61
CA GLY A 141 -9.01 -21.93 8.07
C GLY A 141 -7.87 -22.66 8.82
N SER A 142 -6.78 -22.97 8.16
CA SER A 142 -5.60 -23.64 8.77
C SER A 142 -4.92 -22.81 9.84
N ASP A 143 -5.03 -21.48 9.74
CA ASP A 143 -4.46 -20.52 10.67
C ASP A 143 -5.34 -19.28 10.73
N TYR A 144 -5.78 -18.88 11.92
CA TYR A 144 -6.58 -17.67 12.14
C TYR A 144 -5.74 -16.44 12.49
N ASN A 145 -4.42 -16.60 12.59
CA ASN A 145 -3.54 -15.48 12.83
C ASN A 145 -3.41 -14.62 11.58
N GLU A 146 -3.54 -13.31 11.75
CA GLU A 146 -3.31 -12.37 10.67
C GLU A 146 -1.85 -12.40 10.23
N LYS A 147 -1.67 -12.42 8.91
CA LYS A 147 -0.38 -12.31 8.24
C LYS A 147 -0.37 -11.01 7.45
N SER A 148 0.80 -10.48 7.22
CA SER A 148 0.95 -9.29 6.39
C SER A 148 2.07 -9.45 5.39
N ASP A 149 1.84 -8.99 4.18
CA ASP A 149 2.83 -8.90 3.11
C ASP A 149 3.13 -7.44 2.81
N THR A 150 4.42 -7.09 2.88
CA THR A 150 4.91 -5.77 2.51
C THR A 150 5.37 -5.77 1.06
N SER A 151 4.81 -4.89 0.27
CA SER A 151 4.98 -4.81 -1.17
C SER A 151 5.50 -3.43 -1.59
N THR A 152 6.29 -3.39 -2.66
CA THR A 152 6.69 -2.14 -3.30
C THR A 152 5.73 -1.83 -4.43
N ILE A 153 5.18 -0.62 -4.48
CA ILE A 153 4.39 -0.15 -5.62
C ILE A 153 5.34 0.08 -6.79
N ILE A 154 5.04 -0.54 -7.94
CA ILE A 154 5.80 -0.35 -9.20
C ILE A 154 5.17 0.78 -9.99
N SER A 155 3.85 0.71 -10.19
CA SER A 155 3.09 1.74 -10.90
C SER A 155 1.68 1.86 -10.34
N LEU A 156 1.13 3.06 -10.43
CA LEU A 156 -0.27 3.35 -10.11
C LEU A 156 -0.74 4.47 -11.04
N ASP A 157 -1.87 4.26 -11.67
CA ASP A 157 -2.64 5.28 -12.37
C ASP A 157 -4.15 5.01 -12.21
N LYS A 158 -4.98 5.74 -12.94
CA LYS A 158 -6.44 5.64 -12.84
C LYS A 158 -6.99 4.26 -13.21
N ASP A 159 -6.29 3.52 -14.05
CA ASP A 159 -6.77 2.28 -14.68
C ASP A 159 -5.90 1.07 -14.32
N HIS A 160 -4.64 1.28 -13.91
CA HIS A 160 -3.67 0.22 -13.67
C HIS A 160 -2.95 0.39 -12.34
N PHE A 161 -2.71 -0.73 -11.68
CA PHE A 161 -1.94 -0.82 -10.45
C PHE A 161 -1.02 -2.04 -10.51
N SER A 162 0.28 -1.84 -10.29
CA SER A 162 1.21 -2.95 -10.15
C SER A 162 2.09 -2.79 -8.92
N TYR A 163 2.39 -3.91 -8.29
CA TYR A 163 3.19 -4.01 -7.09
C TYR A 163 3.95 -5.34 -7.03
N THR A 164 5.02 -5.39 -6.24
CA THR A 164 5.75 -6.65 -6.01
C THR A 164 5.20 -7.37 -4.81
N LEU A 165 4.97 -8.68 -4.94
CA LEU A 165 4.60 -9.57 -3.85
C LEU A 165 5.49 -10.79 -3.90
N ASN A 166 6.27 -11.05 -2.83
CA ASN A 166 7.22 -12.16 -2.77
C ASN A 166 8.17 -12.22 -3.98
N GLY A 167 8.66 -11.05 -4.42
CA GLY A 167 9.57 -10.91 -5.57
C GLY A 167 8.89 -11.02 -6.95
N ASN A 168 7.58 -11.26 -7.01
CA ASN A 168 6.82 -11.34 -8.25
C ASN A 168 5.99 -10.07 -8.47
N GLU A 169 5.96 -9.57 -9.70
CA GLU A 169 5.07 -8.47 -10.07
C GLU A 169 3.62 -8.97 -10.15
N LYS A 170 2.72 -8.25 -9.47
CA LYS A 170 1.27 -8.39 -9.60
C LYS A 170 0.75 -7.18 -10.34
N ARG A 171 0.00 -7.42 -11.42
CA ARG A 171 -0.64 -6.39 -12.25
C ARG A 171 -2.14 -6.47 -12.11
N CYS A 172 -2.76 -5.31 -11.96
CA CYS A 172 -4.20 -5.18 -11.76
C CYS A 172 -4.76 -4.10 -12.67
N SER A 173 -5.96 -4.33 -13.17
CA SER A 173 -6.75 -3.34 -13.91
C SER A 173 -7.96 -2.91 -13.10
N LYS A 174 -8.25 -1.60 -13.06
CA LYS A 174 -9.36 -1.05 -12.30
C LYS A 174 -10.69 -1.31 -12.99
N VAL A 175 -11.66 -1.82 -12.23
CA VAL A 175 -13.03 -1.92 -12.71
C VAL A 175 -13.69 -0.54 -12.59
N LYS A 176 -14.02 0.06 -13.72
CA LYS A 176 -14.85 1.28 -13.73
C LYS A 176 -16.26 0.89 -13.31
N GLY A 177 -16.75 1.48 -12.23
CA GLY A 177 -18.10 1.20 -11.74
C GLY A 177 -19.12 1.37 -12.87
N LEU A 178 -20.00 0.39 -13.03
CA LEU A 178 -21.24 0.58 -13.74
C LEU A 178 -21.98 1.74 -13.02
N ILE A 179 -22.03 2.88 -13.67
CA ILE A 179 -22.95 3.95 -13.24
C ILE A 179 -24.33 3.34 -13.43
N THR A 180 -24.90 2.76 -12.36
CA THR A 180 -26.33 2.47 -12.33
C THR A 180 -27.04 3.82 -12.37
N LYS A 181 -27.59 4.12 -13.56
CA LYS A 181 -28.54 5.21 -13.75
C LYS A 181 -29.79 4.95 -12.92
#